data_a665dfff03ecefcf996f460f530b0ffd
#
_entry.id   a665dfff03ecefcf996f460f530b0ffd
#
_cell.length_a   1.000
_cell.length_b   1.000
_cell.length_c   1.000
_cell.angle_alpha   90.00
_cell.angle_beta   90.00
_cell.angle_gamma   90.00
#
_symmetry.space_group_name_H-M   'P 1'
#
loop_
_entity.id
_entity.type
_entity.pdbx_description
1 polymer ?
#
loop_
_entity_poly.entity_id
_entity_poly.type
_entity_poly.pdbx_seq_one_letter_code
_entity_poly.pdbx_strand_id
1 'polypeptide(L)'
;MKEGIIMNQEKIGKFILKCRKDKKLTQTELAEKLGVTDKSISNWENGRNMPDLSLFKPLCQILDISINDLISGEKISKDKFQEKLEENIITTIDYTNKKVLVKNNIIGILLLAFGIMMAITAMSIFPSESSWGSIYSVFGALVSMLGIIILIKKLKLTKKIIISVSYLVLFISMLFMIDYISVINIKQAPRFSIIKISSDTAIYYDTLFYDVIRFNKNSKDEYYKIIKNNNYDKDNIQKYCKKISSK
;
A
#
# COMPACT_ATOMS: atom_id res chain seq x y z
N MET A 1 31.33 3.06 -10.47
CA MET A 1 29.86 3.17 -10.59
C MET A 1 29.58 4.08 -11.77
N LYS A 2 29.04 3.56 -12.89
CA LYS A 2 28.60 4.43 -13.99
C LYS A 2 27.35 5.19 -13.45
N GLU A 3 27.48 6.52 -13.34
CA GLU A 3 26.32 7.38 -13.14
C GLU A 3 25.34 7.09 -14.27
N GLY A 4 24.13 6.61 -13.91
CA GLY A 4 23.09 6.35 -14.88
C GLY A 4 22.79 7.65 -15.62
N ILE A 5 22.90 7.62 -16.93
CA ILE A 5 22.60 8.75 -17.81
C ILE A 5 21.13 9.12 -17.56
N ILE A 6 20.93 10.21 -16.84
CA ILE A 6 19.60 10.75 -16.55
C ILE A 6 19.18 11.59 -17.76
N MET A 7 18.00 11.31 -18.36
CA MET A 7 17.43 12.17 -19.40
C MET A 7 17.47 13.63 -18.93
N ASN A 8 18.21 14.46 -19.65
CA ASN A 8 18.33 15.87 -19.30
C ASN A 8 17.09 16.64 -19.79
N GLN A 9 16.09 16.71 -18.92
CA GLN A 9 14.79 17.33 -19.23
C GLN A 9 14.93 18.80 -19.67
N GLU A 10 15.88 19.52 -19.08
CA GLU A 10 16.14 20.91 -19.43
C GLU A 10 16.70 21.06 -20.84
N LYS A 11 17.66 20.18 -21.22
CA LYS A 11 18.25 20.17 -22.57
C LYS A 11 17.18 19.85 -23.62
N ILE A 12 16.36 18.82 -23.34
CA ILE A 12 15.27 18.42 -24.24
C ILE A 12 14.23 19.52 -24.36
N GLY A 13 13.85 20.16 -23.26
CA GLY A 13 12.90 21.27 -23.28
C GLY A 13 13.39 22.46 -24.12
N LYS A 14 14.62 22.87 -23.94
CA LYS A 14 15.26 23.92 -24.76
C LYS A 14 15.30 23.54 -26.25
N PHE A 15 15.50 22.27 -26.55
CA PHE A 15 15.50 21.77 -27.92
C PHE A 15 14.10 21.80 -28.53
N ILE A 16 13.07 21.39 -27.80
CA ILE A 16 11.66 21.51 -28.22
C ILE A 16 11.31 22.96 -28.53
N LEU A 17 11.66 23.90 -27.61
CA LEU A 17 11.46 25.33 -27.78
C LEU A 17 12.11 25.86 -29.08
N LYS A 18 13.35 25.47 -29.31
CA LYS A 18 14.11 25.85 -30.51
C LYS A 18 13.39 25.34 -31.77
N CYS A 19 13.11 24.04 -31.85
CA CYS A 19 12.47 23.42 -33.01
C CYS A 19 11.06 24.01 -33.29
N ARG A 20 10.29 24.31 -32.24
CA ARG A 20 8.99 25.00 -32.39
C ARG A 20 9.14 26.37 -33.00
N LYS A 21 10.11 27.17 -32.50
CA LYS A 21 10.40 28.52 -33.05
C LYS A 21 10.89 28.44 -34.48
N ASP A 22 11.72 27.47 -34.82
CA ASP A 22 12.19 27.24 -36.20
C ASP A 22 11.03 26.93 -37.15
N LYS A 23 9.97 26.25 -36.66
CA LYS A 23 8.70 26.03 -37.38
C LYS A 23 7.72 27.20 -37.30
N LYS A 24 8.09 28.30 -36.63
CA LYS A 24 7.25 29.54 -36.46
C LYS A 24 5.92 29.24 -35.77
N LEU A 25 5.84 28.23 -34.91
CA LEU A 25 4.65 27.88 -34.14
C LEU A 25 4.66 28.62 -32.79
N THR A 26 3.46 29.06 -32.34
CA THR A 26 3.23 29.47 -30.95
C THR A 26 3.08 28.23 -30.05
N GLN A 27 3.16 28.40 -28.73
CA GLN A 27 2.90 27.28 -27.77
C GLN A 27 1.46 26.77 -27.92
N THR A 28 0.50 27.64 -28.13
CA THR A 28 -0.92 27.32 -28.33
C THR A 28 -1.12 26.49 -29.61
N GLU A 29 -0.55 26.90 -30.73
CA GLU A 29 -0.67 26.15 -31.99
C GLU A 29 -0.02 24.76 -31.93
N LEU A 30 1.12 24.61 -31.22
CA LEU A 30 1.71 23.31 -31.01
C LEU A 30 0.84 22.45 -30.09
N ALA A 31 0.25 23.04 -29.07
CA ALA A 31 -0.65 22.37 -28.13
C ALA A 31 -1.91 21.84 -28.84
N GLU A 32 -2.54 22.66 -29.66
CA GLU A 32 -3.72 22.28 -30.48
C GLU A 32 -3.41 21.10 -31.39
N LYS A 33 -2.27 21.15 -32.11
CA LYS A 33 -1.85 20.06 -33.01
C LYS A 33 -1.57 18.73 -32.29
N LEU A 34 -1.20 18.78 -31.01
CA LEU A 34 -0.90 17.61 -30.17
C LEU A 34 -2.08 17.18 -29.30
N GLY A 35 -3.17 17.94 -29.24
CA GLY A 35 -4.31 17.66 -28.37
C GLY A 35 -3.98 17.81 -26.87
N VAL A 36 -3.10 18.77 -26.52
CA VAL A 36 -2.68 19.05 -25.14
C VAL A 36 -2.92 20.51 -24.78
N THR A 37 -2.64 20.92 -23.54
CA THR A 37 -2.75 22.32 -23.12
C THR A 37 -1.45 23.08 -23.43
N ASP A 38 -1.57 24.40 -23.69
CA ASP A 38 -0.44 25.33 -23.82
C ASP A 38 0.47 25.30 -22.60
N LYS A 39 -0.11 25.14 -21.40
CA LYS A 39 0.61 24.96 -20.14
C LYS A 39 1.48 23.69 -20.17
N SER A 40 1.05 22.62 -20.82
CA SER A 40 1.85 21.42 -20.99
C SER A 40 3.08 21.71 -21.85
N ILE A 41 2.90 22.39 -22.98
CA ILE A 41 4.02 22.80 -23.86
C ILE A 41 5.00 23.69 -23.11
N SER A 42 4.50 24.69 -22.37
CA SER A 42 5.33 25.57 -21.55
C SER A 42 6.13 24.80 -20.49
N ASN A 43 5.52 23.82 -19.85
CA ASN A 43 6.22 22.99 -18.86
C ASN A 43 7.31 22.12 -19.49
N TRP A 44 7.09 21.57 -20.68
CA TRP A 44 8.11 20.79 -21.40
C TRP A 44 9.28 21.67 -21.82
N GLU A 45 9.01 22.82 -22.41
CA GLU A 45 10.03 23.77 -22.88
C GLU A 45 10.91 24.30 -21.74
N ASN A 46 10.34 24.44 -20.54
CA ASN A 46 11.07 24.84 -19.33
C ASN A 46 11.71 23.67 -18.56
N GLY A 47 11.63 22.45 -19.08
CA GLY A 47 12.20 21.26 -18.44
C GLY A 47 11.56 20.86 -17.12
N ARG A 48 10.35 21.34 -16.81
CA ARG A 48 9.63 20.99 -15.57
C ARG A 48 9.08 19.58 -15.60
N ASN A 49 8.67 19.11 -16.77
CA ASN A 49 8.28 17.72 -17.02
C ASN A 49 8.57 17.34 -18.48
N MET A 50 8.42 16.07 -18.79
CA MET A 50 8.58 15.53 -20.14
C MET A 50 7.20 15.26 -20.77
N PRO A 51 7.08 15.33 -22.11
CA PRO A 51 5.94 14.75 -22.81
C PRO A 51 5.76 13.28 -22.46
N ASP A 52 4.53 12.77 -22.55
CA ASP A 52 4.29 11.33 -22.48
C ASP A 52 4.92 10.63 -23.72
N LEU A 53 5.35 9.38 -23.56
CA LEU A 53 5.96 8.62 -24.63
C LEU A 53 5.02 8.46 -25.86
N SER A 54 3.71 8.42 -25.63
CA SER A 54 2.71 8.41 -26.70
C SER A 54 2.74 9.65 -27.60
N LEU A 55 3.20 10.78 -27.06
CA LEU A 55 3.29 12.06 -27.77
C LEU A 55 4.63 12.24 -28.50
N PHE A 56 5.63 11.38 -28.29
CA PHE A 56 6.93 11.53 -28.92
C PHE A 56 6.84 11.50 -30.45
N LYS A 57 6.14 10.50 -30.99
CA LYS A 57 5.96 10.36 -32.43
C LYS A 57 5.23 11.55 -33.06
N PRO A 58 4.04 11.98 -32.58
CA PRO A 58 3.35 13.14 -33.15
C PRO A 58 4.15 14.44 -32.96
N LEU A 59 4.82 14.64 -31.81
CA LEU A 59 5.67 15.81 -31.57
C LEU A 59 6.83 15.89 -32.58
N CYS A 60 7.51 14.76 -32.81
CA CYS A 60 8.61 14.67 -33.77
C CYS A 60 8.14 14.93 -35.19
N GLN A 61 6.95 14.45 -35.56
CA GLN A 61 6.37 14.70 -36.89
C GLN A 61 6.06 16.18 -37.12
N ILE A 62 5.48 16.87 -36.12
CA ILE A 62 5.15 18.29 -36.22
C ILE A 62 6.42 19.15 -36.29
N LEU A 63 7.42 18.80 -35.47
CA LEU A 63 8.68 19.57 -35.38
C LEU A 63 9.70 19.18 -36.46
N ASP A 64 9.44 18.12 -37.25
CA ASP A 64 10.32 17.59 -38.31
C ASP A 64 11.72 17.23 -37.77
N ILE A 65 11.70 16.42 -36.70
CA ILE A 65 12.89 15.90 -36.04
C ILE A 65 12.75 14.39 -35.82
N SER A 66 13.88 13.68 -35.63
CA SER A 66 13.83 12.28 -35.25
C SER A 66 13.57 12.14 -33.73
N ILE A 67 13.05 10.97 -33.33
CA ILE A 67 12.91 10.64 -31.88
C ILE A 67 14.28 10.69 -31.21
N ASN A 68 15.34 10.29 -31.90
CA ASN A 68 16.71 10.31 -31.41
C ASN A 68 17.18 11.75 -31.13
N ASP A 69 16.90 12.71 -32.02
CA ASP A 69 17.21 14.12 -31.81
C ASP A 69 16.46 14.66 -30.60
N LEU A 70 15.16 14.32 -30.47
CA LEU A 70 14.36 14.74 -29.32
C LEU A 70 14.95 14.25 -28.00
N ILE A 71 15.27 12.97 -27.89
CA ILE A 71 15.80 12.37 -26.64
C ILE A 71 17.20 12.91 -26.34
N SER A 72 18.02 13.16 -27.33
CA SER A 72 19.36 13.76 -27.18
C SER A 72 19.32 15.26 -26.87
N GLY A 73 18.18 15.93 -27.15
CA GLY A 73 18.02 17.37 -27.02
C GLY A 73 18.91 18.17 -28.00
N GLU A 74 19.23 17.57 -29.14
CA GLU A 74 20.05 18.16 -30.21
C GLU A 74 19.90 17.39 -31.53
N LYS A 75 20.18 18.03 -32.67
CA LYS A 75 20.27 17.31 -33.95
C LYS A 75 21.52 16.45 -34.00
N ILE A 76 21.37 15.17 -34.28
CA ILE A 76 22.46 14.18 -34.30
C ILE A 76 23.00 14.08 -35.69
N SER A 77 24.34 14.18 -35.82
CA SER A 77 25.02 13.92 -37.10
C SER A 77 24.98 12.42 -37.44
N LYS A 78 25.04 12.10 -38.76
CA LYS A 78 24.96 10.71 -39.24
C LYS A 78 26.06 9.83 -38.67
N ASP A 79 27.25 10.36 -38.41
CA ASP A 79 28.42 9.63 -37.92
C ASP A 79 28.25 9.17 -36.44
N LYS A 80 27.44 9.84 -35.67
CA LYS A 80 27.21 9.53 -34.24
C LYS A 80 25.84 8.88 -33.99
N PHE A 81 25.12 8.53 -35.06
CA PHE A 81 23.74 8.06 -34.95
C PHE A 81 23.61 6.76 -34.15
N GLN A 82 24.48 5.79 -34.40
CA GLN A 82 24.41 4.48 -33.71
C GLN A 82 24.74 4.58 -32.22
N GLU A 83 25.82 5.29 -31.89
CA GLU A 83 26.22 5.49 -30.48
C GLU A 83 25.13 6.20 -29.68
N LYS A 84 24.53 7.25 -30.24
CA LYS A 84 23.44 7.98 -29.63
C LYS A 84 22.12 7.18 -29.56
N LEU A 85 21.90 6.28 -30.49
CA LEU A 85 20.72 5.40 -30.46
C LEU A 85 20.75 4.47 -29.26
N GLU A 86 21.88 3.80 -29.00
CA GLU A 86 22.04 2.91 -27.85
C GLU A 86 21.93 3.67 -26.52
N GLU A 87 22.60 4.82 -26.40
CA GLU A 87 22.54 5.68 -25.23
C GLU A 87 21.09 6.12 -24.94
N ASN A 88 20.34 6.53 -25.97
CA ASN A 88 18.97 6.98 -25.86
C ASN A 88 17.99 5.86 -25.47
N ILE A 89 18.19 4.63 -25.99
CA ILE A 89 17.38 3.47 -25.63
C ILE A 89 17.57 3.16 -24.13
N ILE A 90 18.81 3.08 -23.65
CA ILE A 90 19.14 2.84 -22.25
C ILE A 90 18.49 3.92 -21.36
N THR A 91 18.67 5.18 -21.72
CA THR A 91 18.11 6.33 -20.98
C THR A 91 16.59 6.28 -20.89
N THR A 92 15.91 5.93 -21.99
CA THR A 92 14.44 5.83 -22.03
C THR A 92 13.94 4.68 -21.15
N ILE A 93 14.64 3.53 -21.18
CA ILE A 93 14.33 2.38 -20.34
C ILE A 93 14.48 2.74 -18.86
N ASP A 94 15.56 3.40 -18.48
CA ASP A 94 15.83 3.81 -17.09
C ASP A 94 14.79 4.82 -16.58
N TYR A 95 14.42 5.81 -17.41
CA TYR A 95 13.37 6.77 -17.10
C TYR A 95 12.01 6.07 -16.84
N THR A 96 11.64 5.16 -17.74
CA THR A 96 10.37 4.42 -17.63
C THR A 96 10.35 3.54 -16.38
N ASN A 97 11.43 2.83 -16.11
CA ASN A 97 11.58 2.00 -14.92
C ASN A 97 11.47 2.82 -13.64
N LYS A 98 12.12 4.00 -13.59
CA LYS A 98 12.04 4.91 -12.44
C LYS A 98 10.61 5.41 -12.20
N LYS A 99 9.89 5.81 -13.26
CA LYS A 99 8.49 6.27 -13.18
C LYS A 99 7.56 5.17 -12.64
N VAL A 100 7.71 3.94 -13.12
CA VAL A 100 6.94 2.77 -12.65
C VAL A 100 7.27 2.44 -11.20
N LEU A 101 8.52 2.57 -10.79
CA LEU A 101 8.94 2.32 -9.41
C LEU A 101 8.28 3.29 -8.43
N VAL A 102 8.28 4.58 -8.74
CA VAL A 102 7.64 5.62 -7.91
C VAL A 102 6.15 5.36 -7.77
N LYS A 103 5.44 5.13 -8.88
CA LYS A 103 4.00 4.82 -8.87
C LYS A 103 3.67 3.62 -7.97
N ASN A 104 4.42 2.53 -8.09
CA ASN A 104 4.20 1.33 -7.29
C ASN A 104 4.49 1.57 -5.81
N ASN A 105 5.50 2.35 -5.46
CA ASN A 105 5.78 2.68 -4.07
C ASN A 105 4.64 3.48 -3.44
N ILE A 106 4.06 4.44 -4.16
CA ILE A 106 2.88 5.19 -3.69
C ILE A 106 1.71 4.24 -3.42
N ILE A 107 1.40 3.34 -4.35
CA ILE A 107 0.34 2.34 -4.18
C ILE A 107 0.61 1.45 -2.95
N GLY A 108 1.85 0.99 -2.78
CA GLY A 108 2.24 0.17 -1.62
C GLY A 108 2.04 0.90 -0.29
N ILE A 109 2.43 2.18 -0.20
CA ILE A 109 2.22 3.01 1.00
C ILE A 109 0.72 3.23 1.27
N LEU A 110 -0.07 3.52 0.24
CA LEU A 110 -1.51 3.72 0.38
C LEU A 110 -2.22 2.44 0.89
N LEU A 111 -1.90 1.27 0.33
CA LEU A 111 -2.46 0.01 0.78
C LEU A 111 -2.04 -0.33 2.21
N LEU A 112 -0.78 -0.08 2.57
CA LEU A 112 -0.28 -0.29 3.93
C LEU A 112 -1.07 0.59 4.93
N ALA A 113 -1.16 1.89 4.67
CA ALA A 113 -1.88 2.83 5.51
C ALA A 113 -3.37 2.50 5.62
N PHE A 114 -4.02 2.19 4.49
CA PHE A 114 -5.44 1.82 4.44
C PHE A 114 -5.72 0.53 5.24
N GLY A 115 -4.88 -0.51 5.09
CA GLY A 115 -5.04 -1.75 5.84
C GLY A 115 -4.88 -1.57 7.35
N ILE A 116 -3.90 -0.78 7.79
CA ILE A 116 -3.72 -0.44 9.22
C ILE A 116 -4.92 0.35 9.74
N MET A 117 -5.36 1.38 9.02
CA MET A 117 -6.52 2.18 9.39
C MET A 117 -7.78 1.31 9.50
N MET A 118 -8.01 0.42 8.54
CA MET A 118 -9.13 -0.51 8.54
C MET A 118 -9.12 -1.44 9.76
N ALA A 119 -7.96 -1.98 10.14
CA ALA A 119 -7.84 -2.85 11.31
C ALA A 119 -8.17 -2.10 12.61
N ILE A 120 -7.64 -0.86 12.78
CA ILE A 120 -7.89 -0.03 13.96
C ILE A 120 -9.37 0.39 14.04
N THR A 121 -9.95 0.87 12.93
CA THR A 121 -11.35 1.30 12.90
C THR A 121 -12.30 0.15 13.15
N ALA A 122 -12.01 -1.06 12.65
CA ALA A 122 -12.81 -2.24 12.93
C ALA A 122 -12.86 -2.58 14.42
N MET A 123 -11.72 -2.49 15.12
CA MET A 123 -11.68 -2.71 16.58
C MET A 123 -12.39 -1.61 17.37
N SER A 124 -12.53 -0.41 16.81
CA SER A 124 -13.17 0.73 17.51
C SER A 124 -14.68 0.80 17.28
N ILE A 125 -15.14 0.49 16.06
CA ILE A 125 -16.55 0.66 15.65
C ILE A 125 -17.41 -0.53 16.05
N PHE A 126 -16.90 -1.75 15.89
CA PHE A 126 -17.71 -2.94 16.17
C PHE A 126 -17.70 -3.27 17.67
N PRO A 127 -18.87 -3.67 18.22
CA PRO A 127 -18.95 -4.17 19.59
C PRO A 127 -18.02 -5.36 19.83
N SER A 128 -17.47 -5.48 21.02
CA SER A 128 -16.53 -6.55 21.36
C SER A 128 -17.12 -7.97 21.21
N GLU A 129 -18.43 -8.11 21.37
CA GLU A 129 -19.12 -9.40 21.19
C GLU A 129 -19.41 -9.76 19.72
N SER A 130 -19.11 -8.86 18.80
CA SER A 130 -19.32 -9.05 17.36
C SER A 130 -18.10 -9.64 16.68
N SER A 131 -18.23 -10.75 15.99
CA SER A 131 -17.17 -11.34 15.18
C SER A 131 -16.73 -10.45 14.00
N TRP A 132 -17.54 -9.46 13.62
CA TRP A 132 -17.20 -8.56 12.52
C TRP A 132 -15.95 -7.72 12.79
N GLY A 133 -15.77 -7.27 14.03
CA GLY A 133 -14.57 -6.51 14.42
C GLY A 133 -13.27 -7.30 14.19
N SER A 134 -13.24 -8.57 14.58
CA SER A 134 -12.08 -9.45 14.36
C SER A 134 -11.87 -9.77 12.88
N ILE A 135 -12.93 -10.08 12.14
CA ILE A 135 -12.86 -10.39 10.69
C ILE A 135 -12.27 -9.20 9.92
N TYR A 136 -12.82 -8.00 10.10
CA TYR A 136 -12.32 -6.80 9.40
C TYR A 136 -10.91 -6.40 9.85
N SER A 137 -10.53 -6.64 11.11
CA SER A 137 -9.17 -6.38 11.58
C SER A 137 -8.14 -7.31 10.93
N VAL A 138 -8.46 -8.60 10.80
CA VAL A 138 -7.62 -9.57 10.08
C VAL A 138 -7.55 -9.24 8.60
N PHE A 139 -8.69 -8.86 7.99
CA PHE A 139 -8.69 -8.43 6.58
C PHE A 139 -7.82 -7.18 6.37
N GLY A 140 -7.88 -6.21 7.28
CA GLY A 140 -6.99 -5.04 7.27
C GLY A 140 -5.51 -5.43 7.34
N ALA A 141 -5.17 -6.45 8.16
CA ALA A 141 -3.81 -6.99 8.23
C ALA A 141 -3.35 -7.59 6.90
N LEU A 142 -4.22 -8.32 6.19
CA LEU A 142 -3.93 -8.87 4.86
C LEU A 142 -3.73 -7.77 3.81
N VAL A 143 -4.58 -6.75 3.81
CA VAL A 143 -4.44 -5.60 2.90
C VAL A 143 -3.15 -4.84 3.15
N SER A 144 -2.77 -4.62 4.41
CA SER A 144 -1.49 -3.97 4.74
C SER A 144 -0.28 -4.82 4.34
N MET A 145 -0.37 -6.15 4.45
CA MET A 145 0.67 -7.07 3.96
C MET A 145 0.86 -6.96 2.44
N LEU A 146 -0.21 -6.81 1.65
CA LEU A 146 -0.09 -6.55 0.21
C LEU A 146 0.68 -5.26 -0.06
N GLY A 147 0.46 -4.21 0.73
CA GLY A 147 1.24 -2.98 0.68
C GLY A 147 2.73 -3.23 0.89
N ILE A 148 3.11 -4.00 1.91
CA ILE A 148 4.49 -4.40 2.17
C ILE A 148 5.09 -5.17 0.99
N ILE A 149 4.37 -6.16 0.43
CA ILE A 149 4.84 -6.97 -0.70
C ILE A 149 5.20 -6.09 -1.90
N ILE A 150 4.39 -5.06 -2.17
CA ILE A 150 4.64 -4.10 -3.25
C ILE A 150 5.88 -3.25 -2.96
N LEU A 151 6.08 -2.80 -1.72
CA LEU A 151 7.22 -1.98 -1.33
C LEU A 151 8.55 -2.75 -1.41
N ILE A 152 8.55 -4.03 -1.03
CA ILE A 152 9.75 -4.89 -1.02
C ILE A 152 9.96 -5.66 -2.34
N LYS A 153 9.32 -5.24 -3.44
CA LYS A 153 9.35 -5.98 -4.73
C LYS A 153 10.74 -6.23 -5.30
N LYS A 154 11.74 -5.41 -4.94
CA LYS A 154 13.14 -5.56 -5.38
C LYS A 154 13.88 -6.70 -4.69
N LEU A 155 13.37 -7.25 -3.59
CA LEU A 155 14.02 -8.32 -2.86
C LEU A 155 13.86 -9.67 -3.56
N LYS A 156 14.78 -10.60 -3.31
CA LYS A 156 14.65 -12.00 -3.74
C LYS A 156 13.38 -12.62 -3.14
N LEU A 157 12.76 -13.56 -3.85
CA LEU A 157 11.47 -14.16 -3.48
C LEU A 157 11.48 -14.72 -2.04
N THR A 158 12.53 -15.43 -1.64
CA THR A 158 12.67 -15.98 -0.29
C THR A 158 12.64 -14.92 0.80
N LYS A 159 13.42 -13.84 0.64
CA LYS A 159 13.42 -12.71 1.59
C LYS A 159 12.05 -12.00 1.63
N LYS A 160 11.40 -11.85 0.48
CA LYS A 160 10.08 -11.26 0.37
C LYS A 160 9.04 -12.05 1.16
N ILE A 161 9.02 -13.38 1.01
CA ILE A 161 8.10 -14.26 1.75
C ILE A 161 8.37 -14.16 3.25
N ILE A 162 9.63 -14.26 3.69
CA ILE A 162 9.98 -14.19 5.11
C ILE A 162 9.51 -12.87 5.73
N ILE A 163 9.81 -11.73 5.10
CA ILE A 163 9.44 -10.41 5.63
C ILE A 163 7.91 -10.27 5.69
N SER A 164 7.19 -10.68 4.64
CA SER A 164 5.73 -10.56 4.59
C SER A 164 5.04 -11.43 5.63
N VAL A 165 5.51 -12.67 5.83
CA VAL A 165 4.97 -13.58 6.85
C VAL A 165 5.31 -13.07 8.25
N SER A 166 6.55 -12.65 8.51
CA SER A 166 6.93 -12.06 9.80
C SER A 166 6.09 -10.82 10.13
N TYR A 167 5.88 -9.93 9.16
CA TYR A 167 5.01 -8.76 9.32
C TYR A 167 3.59 -9.18 9.72
N LEU A 168 3.00 -10.14 9.00
CA LEU A 168 1.64 -10.61 9.27
C LEU A 168 1.51 -11.22 10.68
N VAL A 169 2.46 -12.06 11.07
CA VAL A 169 2.50 -12.68 12.39
C VAL A 169 2.61 -11.61 13.48
N LEU A 170 3.52 -10.66 13.34
CA LEU A 170 3.68 -9.56 14.30
C LEU A 170 2.43 -8.68 14.38
N PHE A 171 1.82 -8.36 13.24
CA PHE A 171 0.62 -7.53 13.20
C PHE A 171 -0.57 -8.23 13.89
N ILE A 172 -0.80 -9.51 13.59
CA ILE A 172 -1.85 -10.31 14.23
C ILE A 172 -1.57 -10.46 15.73
N SER A 173 -0.34 -10.74 16.13
CA SER A 173 0.04 -10.80 17.56
C SER A 173 -0.26 -9.50 18.29
N MET A 174 -0.01 -8.36 17.65
CA MET A 174 -0.35 -7.05 18.19
C MET A 174 -1.86 -6.86 18.36
N LEU A 175 -2.68 -7.31 17.40
CA LEU A 175 -4.14 -7.26 17.52
C LEU A 175 -4.65 -8.10 18.71
N PHE A 176 -4.13 -9.32 18.89
CA PHE A 176 -4.46 -10.17 20.04
C PHE A 176 -4.01 -9.54 21.36
N MET A 177 -2.84 -8.89 21.38
CA MET A 177 -2.36 -8.20 22.59
C MET A 177 -3.27 -7.02 22.95
N ILE A 178 -3.71 -6.24 21.98
CA ILE A 178 -4.65 -5.12 22.20
C ILE A 178 -5.98 -5.67 22.74
N ASP A 179 -6.49 -6.76 22.18
CA ASP A 179 -7.73 -7.38 22.64
C ASP A 179 -7.58 -7.89 24.08
N TYR A 180 -6.49 -8.58 24.42
CA TYR A 180 -6.18 -9.04 25.78
C TYR A 180 -6.13 -7.89 26.79
N ILE A 181 -5.45 -6.78 26.46
CA ILE A 181 -5.39 -5.57 27.30
C ILE A 181 -6.79 -4.96 27.46
N SER A 182 -7.60 -4.98 26.41
CA SER A 182 -8.97 -4.47 26.46
C SER A 182 -9.86 -5.29 27.42
N VAL A 183 -9.71 -6.62 27.40
CA VAL A 183 -10.43 -7.49 28.34
C VAL A 183 -10.07 -7.18 29.80
N ILE A 184 -8.79 -6.96 30.10
CA ILE A 184 -8.32 -6.67 31.46
C ILE A 184 -8.77 -5.28 31.92
N ASN A 185 -8.49 -4.25 31.14
CA ASN A 185 -8.61 -2.85 31.58
C ASN A 185 -10.03 -2.29 31.37
N ILE A 186 -10.66 -2.64 30.26
CA ILE A 186 -11.98 -2.10 29.86
C ILE A 186 -13.12 -3.03 30.31
N LYS A 187 -12.78 -4.27 30.74
CA LYS A 187 -13.74 -5.28 31.20
C LYS A 187 -14.80 -5.56 30.13
N GLN A 188 -14.38 -5.88 28.92
CA GLN A 188 -15.24 -6.23 27.78
C GLN A 188 -14.97 -7.64 27.30
N ALA A 189 -15.92 -8.21 26.55
CA ALA A 189 -15.75 -9.54 25.94
C ALA A 189 -14.59 -9.54 24.94
N PRO A 190 -13.84 -10.65 24.80
CA PRO A 190 -12.78 -10.76 23.79
C PRO A 190 -13.37 -10.74 22.36
N ARG A 191 -12.70 -10.00 21.45
CA ARG A 191 -13.11 -9.90 20.04
C ARG A 191 -12.70 -11.12 19.23
N PHE A 192 -11.57 -11.74 19.58
CA PHE A 192 -11.01 -12.89 18.87
C PHE A 192 -11.43 -14.22 19.52
N SER A 193 -12.68 -14.32 19.99
CA SER A 193 -13.21 -15.60 20.47
C SER A 193 -13.60 -16.52 19.30
N ILE A 194 -13.17 -17.78 19.38
CA ILE A 194 -13.47 -18.83 18.40
C ILE A 194 -14.84 -19.46 18.73
N ILE A 195 -15.03 -19.76 20.00
CA ILE A 195 -16.26 -20.39 20.50
C ILE A 195 -16.81 -19.55 21.65
N LYS A 196 -18.15 -19.41 21.65
CA LYS A 196 -18.90 -18.74 22.73
C LYS A 196 -19.92 -19.71 23.27
N ILE A 197 -19.80 -20.07 24.55
CA ILE A 197 -20.75 -20.96 25.25
C ILE A 197 -21.47 -20.15 26.31
N SER A 198 -22.80 -20.05 26.20
CA SER A 198 -23.64 -19.32 27.14
C SER A 198 -24.30 -20.30 28.12
N SER A 199 -24.20 -20.00 29.41
CA SER A 199 -24.95 -20.64 30.49
C SER A 199 -25.89 -19.60 31.13
N ASP A 200 -26.73 -20.02 32.08
CA ASP A 200 -27.68 -19.13 32.75
C ASP A 200 -27.03 -17.96 33.48
N THR A 201 -25.87 -18.18 34.08
CA THR A 201 -25.15 -17.24 34.92
C THR A 201 -23.84 -16.72 34.35
N ALA A 202 -23.30 -17.38 33.31
CA ALA A 202 -21.99 -17.04 32.78
C ALA A 202 -21.90 -17.29 31.27
N ILE A 203 -20.97 -16.56 30.62
CA ILE A 203 -20.60 -16.79 29.24
C ILE A 203 -19.11 -17.11 29.20
N TYR A 204 -18.79 -18.21 28.56
CA TYR A 204 -17.42 -18.62 28.29
C TYR A 204 -17.04 -18.25 26.86
N TYR A 205 -15.86 -17.66 26.72
CA TYR A 205 -15.26 -17.30 25.45
C TYR A 205 -13.93 -18.05 25.31
N ASP A 206 -13.86 -18.92 24.32
CA ASP A 206 -12.63 -19.62 23.93
C ASP A 206 -11.85 -18.74 22.95
N THR A 207 -10.60 -18.43 23.26
CA THR A 207 -9.70 -17.69 22.37
C THR A 207 -8.43 -18.51 22.11
N LEU A 208 -7.62 -18.09 21.15
CA LEU A 208 -6.44 -18.88 20.75
C LEU A 208 -5.39 -19.02 21.87
N PHE A 209 -5.23 -18.00 22.73
CA PHE A 209 -4.13 -17.96 23.72
C PHE A 209 -4.61 -17.93 25.17
N TYR A 210 -5.84 -17.57 25.44
CA TYR A 210 -6.44 -17.44 26.75
C TYR A 210 -7.95 -17.61 26.65
N ASP A 211 -8.60 -17.94 27.75
CA ASP A 211 -10.05 -18.01 27.81
C ASP A 211 -10.59 -16.97 28.74
N VAL A 212 -11.82 -16.54 28.51
CA VAL A 212 -12.50 -15.54 29.33
C VAL A 212 -13.84 -16.07 29.78
N ILE A 213 -14.15 -15.89 31.06
CA ILE A 213 -15.48 -16.11 31.57
C ILE A 213 -16.07 -14.77 32.00
N ARG A 214 -17.23 -14.46 31.47
CA ARG A 214 -18.08 -13.32 31.89
C ARG A 214 -19.09 -13.84 32.87
N PHE A 215 -19.05 -13.41 34.12
CA PHE A 215 -19.98 -13.75 35.17
C PHE A 215 -21.04 -12.68 35.34
N ASN A 216 -22.22 -13.08 35.88
CA ASN A 216 -23.35 -12.20 36.21
C ASN A 216 -23.79 -11.30 35.06
N LYS A 217 -23.94 -11.93 33.88
CA LYS A 217 -24.37 -11.25 32.65
C LYS A 217 -25.58 -10.33 32.90
N ASN A 218 -25.45 -9.10 32.43
CA ASN A 218 -26.46 -8.05 32.52
C ASN A 218 -26.83 -7.59 33.95
N SER A 219 -26.00 -7.89 34.94
CA SER A 219 -26.14 -7.38 36.29
C SER A 219 -25.17 -6.24 36.60
N LYS A 220 -25.39 -5.50 37.69
CA LYS A 220 -24.46 -4.46 38.17
C LYS A 220 -23.09 -5.05 38.65
N ASP A 221 -23.11 -6.33 39.02
CA ASP A 221 -21.94 -7.05 39.51
C ASP A 221 -21.29 -7.91 38.42
N GLU A 222 -21.42 -7.49 37.17
CA GLU A 222 -20.80 -8.16 36.03
C GLU A 222 -19.29 -8.02 36.07
N TYR A 223 -18.56 -9.14 35.93
CA TYR A 223 -17.09 -9.12 35.84
C TYR A 223 -16.55 -10.19 34.89
N TYR A 224 -15.34 -9.94 34.40
CA TYR A 224 -14.61 -10.81 33.48
C TYR A 224 -13.44 -11.45 34.20
N LYS A 225 -13.26 -12.75 34.03
CA LYS A 225 -12.13 -13.50 34.59
C LYS A 225 -11.38 -14.20 33.46
N ILE A 226 -10.10 -13.89 33.33
CA ILE A 226 -9.22 -14.59 32.40
C ILE A 226 -8.76 -15.89 33.05
N ILE A 227 -8.82 -16.96 32.30
CA ILE A 227 -8.34 -18.30 32.70
C ILE A 227 -7.38 -18.84 31.68
N LYS A 228 -6.59 -19.85 32.08
CA LYS A 228 -5.71 -20.56 31.16
C LYS A 228 -6.58 -21.31 30.13
N ASN A 229 -6.19 -21.28 28.86
CA ASN A 229 -6.84 -22.08 27.83
C ASN A 229 -6.78 -23.58 28.17
N ASN A 230 -7.95 -24.21 28.35
CA ASN A 230 -8.07 -25.60 28.75
C ASN A 230 -9.01 -26.44 27.86
N ASN A 231 -9.45 -25.90 26.72
CA ASN A 231 -10.38 -26.58 25.79
C ASN A 231 -11.56 -27.22 26.49
N TYR A 232 -12.30 -26.47 27.28
CA TYR A 232 -13.47 -26.98 27.99
C TYR A 232 -14.60 -27.35 27.03
N ASP A 233 -15.22 -28.55 27.25
CA ASP A 233 -16.51 -28.83 26.63
C ASP A 233 -17.65 -28.17 27.40
N LYS A 234 -18.87 -28.19 26.81
CA LYS A 234 -20.04 -27.48 27.35
C LYS A 234 -20.42 -27.94 28.79
N ASP A 235 -20.30 -29.21 29.08
CA ASP A 235 -20.69 -29.76 30.37
C ASP A 235 -19.64 -29.47 31.47
N ASN A 236 -18.39 -29.52 31.14
CA ASN A 236 -17.29 -29.14 32.01
C ASN A 236 -17.33 -27.65 32.36
N ILE A 237 -17.68 -26.79 31.41
CA ILE A 237 -17.82 -25.35 31.66
C ILE A 237 -18.94 -25.05 32.64
N GLN A 238 -20.11 -25.65 32.49
CA GLN A 238 -21.22 -25.43 33.43
C GLN A 238 -20.83 -25.81 34.86
N LYS A 239 -20.17 -26.95 35.03
CA LYS A 239 -19.65 -27.42 36.32
C LYS A 239 -18.58 -26.47 36.88
N TYR A 240 -17.68 -25.95 36.03
CA TYR A 240 -16.63 -25.03 36.40
C TYR A 240 -17.19 -23.68 36.82
N CYS A 241 -18.14 -23.11 36.08
CA CYS A 241 -18.80 -21.84 36.43
C CYS A 241 -19.55 -21.91 37.76
N LYS A 242 -20.28 -23.03 38.03
CA LYS A 242 -20.92 -23.27 39.34
C LYS A 242 -19.91 -23.33 40.50
N LYS A 243 -18.75 -23.95 40.30
CA LYS A 243 -17.69 -24.05 41.31
C LYS A 243 -17.03 -22.71 41.64
N ILE A 244 -16.96 -21.79 40.66
CA ILE A 244 -16.35 -20.47 40.85
C ILE A 244 -17.34 -19.49 41.45
N SER A 245 -18.63 -19.55 41.09
CA SER A 245 -19.68 -18.68 41.62
C SER A 245 -20.04 -19.01 43.09
N SER A 246 -19.60 -20.17 43.60
CA SER A 246 -19.81 -20.59 44.99
C SER A 246 -18.62 -20.26 45.91
N LYS A 247 -17.60 -19.57 45.41
CA LYS A 247 -16.45 -19.08 46.17
C LYS A 247 -16.42 -17.55 46.18
#